data_6b443a984c5b7a7b52e01fb9c5439b22
#
_entry.id   6b443a984c5b7a7b52e01fb9c5439b22
#
_cell.length_a   1.000
_cell.length_b   1.000
_cell.length_c   1.000
_cell.angle_alpha   90.00
_cell.angle_beta   90.00
_cell.angle_gamma   90.00
#
_symmetry.space_group_name_H-M   'P 1'
#
loop_
_entity.id
_entity.type
_entity.pdbx_description
1 polymer ?
#
loop_
_entity_poly.entity_id
_entity_poly.type
_entity_poly.pdbx_seq_one_letter_code
_entity_poly.pdbx_strand_id
1 'polypeptide(L)'
;MQTTKQMELIAAPAKSWPFAKHAVITSLILAASLMPMTAAEDSNSAPANQASSIRPFQIHFPEADLVDLRNRVLATRWPEKETVPDQSQGVQLAKLQALVRYWGTDYDWHKVETELNALPMFVTRIDGIDIQFIHVKSRQPNAMPLLITHGWPGSILEFVKTIGPLTDPTNYGGRAEDAFDVVIPSMPGYGFSGKPQTTGWNPDRIGHAWDVLMKRLGYKNYVAQGGDWGSVIADAMGRQAPAGLLGIHVNMPATVPTEVAKAMNAGDPAPAGLSVQERAAYDSLSTFFNKNAGYGIMMVTRPQTVGYGLMDSPVGLAAWMYDKFAQWTYSGGDPERSLTKDEMLDDITLYWLSKSAISSAQLYWENNNNNFNAADQKTADIKIPVAVTVFPGEIYQAPRSWTGRAYPTLSYFHEVNKGGHFAAWEEPQLYTEELRAAFRPLRGIPGTALNQ
;
A
#
# COMPACT_ATOMS: atom_id res chain seq x y z
N MET A 1 63.42 8.32 14.15
CA MET A 1 63.23 9.58 13.45
C MET A 1 62.61 9.28 12.10
N GLN A 2 61.30 9.34 12.05
CA GLN A 2 60.55 9.46 10.79
C GLN A 2 59.22 10.15 11.17
N THR A 3 59.03 11.32 10.64
CA THR A 3 57.93 12.29 10.92
C THR A 3 56.70 11.91 10.15
N THR A 4 55.62 11.70 10.89
CA THR A 4 54.23 11.52 10.37
C THR A 4 53.66 12.89 10.00
N LYS A 5 53.41 13.17 8.72
CA LYS A 5 52.66 14.31 8.25
C LYS A 5 51.15 14.03 8.38
N GLN A 6 50.50 14.78 9.24
CA GLN A 6 49.03 14.94 9.25
C GLN A 6 48.59 15.75 8.03
N MET A 7 47.68 15.20 7.27
CA MET A 7 46.94 15.94 6.25
C MET A 7 45.61 16.46 6.89
N GLU A 8 45.56 17.76 7.10
CA GLU A 8 44.30 18.47 7.42
C GLU A 8 43.40 18.54 6.18
N LEU A 9 42.19 17.99 6.30
CA LEU A 9 41.11 18.24 5.31
C LEU A 9 40.50 19.58 5.59
N ILE A 10 40.71 20.51 4.67
CA ILE A 10 40.04 21.83 4.67
C ILE A 10 38.63 21.65 4.15
N ALA A 11 37.63 21.89 5.02
CA ALA A 11 36.24 21.97 4.64
C ALA A 11 35.98 23.30 3.91
N ALA A 12 35.47 23.24 2.68
CA ALA A 12 35.03 24.39 1.93
C ALA A 12 33.57 24.79 2.30
N PRO A 13 33.24 26.06 2.44
CA PRO A 13 31.90 26.50 2.84
C PRO A 13 30.90 26.39 1.68
N ALA A 14 29.68 25.94 1.99
CA ALA A 14 28.55 25.90 1.07
C ALA A 14 28.20 27.30 0.56
N LYS A 15 28.23 27.49 -0.74
CA LYS A 15 27.75 28.72 -1.41
C LYS A 15 26.23 28.65 -1.56
N SER A 16 25.54 29.57 -0.89
CA SER A 16 24.14 29.88 -1.11
C SER A 16 23.97 30.58 -2.47
N TRP A 17 23.07 30.05 -3.31
CA TRP A 17 22.66 30.74 -4.54
C TRP A 17 21.47 31.67 -4.27
N PRO A 18 21.51 32.91 -4.72
CA PRO A 18 20.38 33.82 -4.59
C PRO A 18 19.38 33.62 -5.73
N PHE A 19 18.10 33.53 -5.39
CA PHE A 19 17.00 33.63 -6.35
C PHE A 19 16.92 35.03 -6.90
N ALA A 20 17.16 35.23 -8.18
CA ALA A 20 16.91 36.47 -8.90
C ALA A 20 15.42 36.55 -9.29
N LYS A 21 14.78 37.63 -8.83
CA LYS A 21 13.49 38.11 -9.33
C LYS A 21 13.76 38.90 -10.61
N HIS A 22 12.98 38.72 -11.65
CA HIS A 22 12.66 39.63 -12.78
C HIS A 22 11.88 38.80 -13.81
N ALA A 23 10.94 39.29 -14.60
CA ALA A 23 10.36 40.59 -14.82
C ALA A 23 9.03 40.41 -15.57
N VAL A 24 8.19 41.34 -15.40
CA VAL A 24 6.94 41.57 -16.15
C VAL A 24 7.24 41.74 -17.63
N ILE A 25 6.53 41.02 -18.52
CA ILE A 25 6.42 41.38 -19.94
C ILE A 25 4.94 41.50 -20.28
N THR A 26 4.67 42.68 -20.82
CA THR A 26 3.42 43.32 -21.16
C THR A 26 2.73 42.68 -22.36
N SER A 27 1.42 42.67 -22.30
CA SER A 27 0.45 42.21 -23.27
C SER A 27 0.60 42.84 -24.67
N LEU A 28 0.47 42.01 -25.71
CA LEU A 28 0.00 42.44 -27.03
C LEU A 28 -1.31 41.70 -27.32
N ILE A 29 -2.37 42.51 -27.39
CA ILE A 29 -3.71 42.09 -27.79
C ILE A 29 -3.72 42.03 -29.31
N LEU A 30 -3.94 40.83 -29.88
CA LEU A 30 -4.31 40.69 -31.29
C LEU A 30 -5.78 40.24 -31.34
N ALA A 31 -6.63 41.11 -31.80
CA ALA A 31 -8.03 40.84 -32.08
C ALA A 31 -8.15 39.89 -33.27
N ALA A 32 -8.66 38.69 -33.05
CA ALA A 32 -9.09 37.78 -34.11
C ALA A 32 -10.59 37.53 -33.96
N SER A 33 -11.27 37.68 -35.06
CA SER A 33 -12.70 37.68 -35.30
C SER A 33 -13.40 36.42 -34.77
N LEU A 34 -14.47 36.62 -34.01
CA LEU A 34 -15.43 35.62 -33.59
C LEU A 34 -16.27 35.12 -34.82
N MET A 35 -16.07 33.89 -35.21
CA MET A 35 -17.15 33.09 -35.87
C MET A 35 -17.78 32.17 -34.85
N PRO A 36 -19.11 32.00 -34.82
CA PRO A 36 -19.74 31.09 -33.90
C PRO A 36 -19.51 29.67 -34.41
N MET A 37 -18.68 28.90 -33.68
CA MET A 37 -18.69 27.43 -33.79
C MET A 37 -19.91 26.92 -33.03
N THR A 38 -20.85 26.37 -33.74
CA THR A 38 -21.92 25.52 -33.18
C THR A 38 -21.27 24.35 -32.47
N ALA A 39 -21.41 24.31 -31.15
CA ALA A 39 -21.03 23.15 -30.35
C ALA A 39 -21.90 21.97 -30.79
N ALA A 40 -21.27 20.94 -31.35
CA ALA A 40 -21.87 19.61 -31.40
C ALA A 40 -21.93 19.11 -29.97
N GLU A 41 -23.12 18.96 -29.42
CA GLU A 41 -23.38 18.27 -28.17
C GLU A 41 -22.92 16.81 -28.33
N ASP A 42 -21.78 16.45 -27.75
CA ASP A 42 -21.41 15.05 -27.53
C ASP A 42 -22.37 14.47 -26.48
N SER A 43 -23.54 14.00 -26.97
CA SER A 43 -24.51 13.25 -26.19
C SER A 43 -24.03 11.80 -25.96
N ASN A 44 -22.99 11.64 -25.16
CA ASN A 44 -22.58 10.31 -24.68
C ASN A 44 -22.38 10.31 -23.15
N SER A 45 -23.24 11.02 -22.42
CA SER A 45 -23.38 10.83 -20.99
C SER A 45 -24.34 9.64 -20.77
N ALA A 46 -23.78 8.46 -20.50
CA ALA A 46 -24.56 7.37 -19.93
C ALA A 46 -25.36 7.89 -18.73
N PRO A 47 -26.65 7.53 -18.56
CA PRO A 47 -27.47 8.06 -17.48
C PRO A 47 -26.79 7.79 -16.14
N ALA A 48 -26.80 8.78 -15.24
CA ALA A 48 -26.09 8.77 -13.94
C ALA A 48 -26.37 7.49 -13.09
N ASN A 49 -27.50 6.83 -13.31
CA ASN A 49 -27.84 5.56 -12.68
C ASN A 49 -27.04 4.35 -13.19
N GLN A 50 -26.49 4.39 -14.40
CA GLN A 50 -25.62 3.31 -14.90
C GLN A 50 -24.18 3.45 -14.42
N ALA A 51 -23.70 4.68 -14.21
CA ALA A 51 -22.35 4.94 -13.77
C ALA A 51 -22.05 4.45 -12.33
N SER A 52 -23.07 4.40 -11.46
CA SER A 52 -22.93 3.96 -10.06
C SER A 52 -23.30 2.49 -9.81
N SER A 53 -23.73 1.76 -10.83
CA SER A 53 -24.08 0.34 -10.69
C SER A 53 -22.87 -0.52 -10.35
N ILE A 54 -23.12 -1.56 -9.56
CA ILE A 54 -22.14 -2.64 -9.32
C ILE A 54 -22.28 -3.64 -10.46
N ARG A 55 -21.18 -3.90 -11.17
CA ARG A 55 -21.15 -4.79 -12.33
C ARG A 55 -20.16 -5.93 -12.06
N PRO A 56 -20.43 -7.17 -12.50
CA PRO A 56 -19.46 -8.24 -12.47
C PRO A 56 -18.17 -7.83 -13.21
N PHE A 57 -17.05 -8.30 -12.70
CA PHE A 57 -15.73 -8.08 -13.28
C PHE A 57 -15.03 -9.43 -13.51
N GLN A 58 -14.36 -9.56 -14.62
CA GLN A 58 -13.52 -10.72 -14.97
C GLN A 58 -12.19 -10.20 -15.49
N ILE A 59 -11.13 -10.84 -15.09
CA ILE A 59 -9.77 -10.56 -15.56
C ILE A 59 -9.60 -11.24 -16.91
N HIS A 60 -9.09 -10.49 -17.85
CA HIS A 60 -8.64 -11.04 -19.12
C HIS A 60 -7.56 -10.12 -19.70
N PHE A 61 -6.36 -10.63 -19.85
CA PHE A 61 -5.30 -9.97 -20.60
C PHE A 61 -5.12 -10.70 -21.94
N PRO A 62 -4.97 -9.97 -23.06
CA PRO A 62 -4.70 -10.56 -24.37
C PRO A 62 -3.43 -11.42 -24.34
N GLU A 63 -3.45 -12.57 -24.98
CA GLU A 63 -2.26 -13.43 -25.09
C GLU A 63 -1.05 -12.71 -25.69
N ALA A 64 -1.30 -11.73 -26.57
CA ALA A 64 -0.25 -10.90 -27.13
C ALA A 64 0.54 -10.11 -26.07
N ASP A 65 -0.11 -9.66 -24.98
CA ASP A 65 0.55 -8.93 -23.88
C ASP A 65 1.43 -9.88 -23.06
N LEU A 66 1.00 -11.13 -22.87
CA LEU A 66 1.79 -12.17 -22.19
C LEU A 66 3.01 -12.59 -23.01
N VAL A 67 2.84 -12.70 -24.33
CA VAL A 67 3.94 -12.98 -25.27
C VAL A 67 4.94 -11.81 -25.29
N ASP A 68 4.46 -10.56 -25.35
CA ASP A 68 5.33 -9.38 -25.28
C ASP A 68 6.12 -9.34 -23.96
N LEU A 69 5.44 -9.57 -22.84
CA LEU A 69 6.10 -9.68 -21.53
C LEU A 69 7.21 -10.72 -21.55
N ARG A 70 6.92 -11.95 -21.99
CA ARG A 70 7.92 -13.04 -22.04
C ARG A 70 9.10 -12.67 -22.92
N ASN A 71 8.87 -12.08 -24.09
CA ASN A 71 9.93 -11.64 -25.01
C ASN A 71 10.82 -10.57 -24.36
N ARG A 72 10.24 -9.59 -23.64
CA ARG A 72 11.00 -8.56 -22.93
C ARG A 72 11.82 -9.13 -21.77
N VAL A 73 11.26 -10.08 -21.02
CA VAL A 73 11.94 -10.79 -19.94
C VAL A 73 13.17 -11.54 -20.47
N LEU A 74 13.01 -12.26 -21.57
CA LEU A 74 14.12 -13.02 -22.21
C LEU A 74 15.17 -12.12 -22.87
N ALA A 75 14.80 -10.92 -23.32
CA ALA A 75 15.70 -9.94 -23.93
C ALA A 75 16.37 -8.99 -22.92
N THR A 76 16.30 -9.28 -21.62
CA THR A 76 16.84 -8.42 -20.57
C THR A 76 18.32 -8.14 -20.73
N ARG A 77 18.68 -6.86 -20.68
CA ARG A 77 20.05 -6.39 -20.59
C ARG A 77 20.46 -6.31 -19.11
N TRP A 78 21.35 -7.22 -18.71
CA TRP A 78 21.80 -7.29 -17.34
C TRP A 78 22.90 -6.27 -17.03
N PRO A 79 22.88 -5.63 -15.85
CA PRO A 79 23.98 -4.83 -15.37
C PRO A 79 25.13 -5.72 -14.87
N GLU A 80 26.23 -5.09 -14.50
CA GLU A 80 27.30 -5.73 -13.74
C GLU A 80 26.79 -6.15 -12.36
N LYS A 81 27.48 -7.15 -11.78
CA LYS A 81 27.20 -7.63 -10.44
C LYS A 81 27.49 -6.54 -9.39
N GLU A 82 26.71 -6.53 -8.31
CA GLU A 82 26.95 -5.73 -7.11
C GLU A 82 28.38 -5.94 -6.57
N THR A 83 28.99 -4.91 -5.96
CA THR A 83 30.37 -4.94 -5.44
C THR A 83 30.44 -5.35 -3.97
N VAL A 84 29.31 -5.58 -3.32
CA VAL A 84 29.19 -6.03 -1.93
C VAL A 84 28.66 -7.48 -1.86
N PRO A 85 28.94 -8.20 -0.77
CA PRO A 85 28.48 -9.59 -0.64
C PRO A 85 27.03 -9.74 -0.17
N ASP A 86 26.36 -8.63 0.17
CA ASP A 86 25.03 -8.57 0.76
C ASP A 86 24.06 -7.72 -0.10
N GLN A 87 22.90 -7.34 0.48
CA GLN A 87 21.87 -6.54 -0.19
C GLN A 87 21.99 -5.03 0.07
N SER A 88 23.11 -4.55 0.61
CA SER A 88 23.25 -3.13 0.95
C SER A 88 23.31 -2.19 -0.27
N GLN A 89 23.53 -2.74 -1.46
CA GLN A 89 23.40 -2.04 -2.75
C GLN A 89 22.09 -2.33 -3.49
N GLY A 90 21.13 -3.04 -2.86
CA GLY A 90 19.86 -3.44 -3.46
C GLY A 90 19.82 -4.92 -3.83
N VAL A 91 19.00 -5.27 -4.79
CA VAL A 91 18.76 -6.64 -5.22
C VAL A 91 20.03 -7.26 -5.81
N GLN A 92 20.44 -8.42 -5.28
CA GLN A 92 21.58 -9.17 -5.80
C GLN A 92 21.28 -9.74 -7.19
N LEU A 93 22.19 -9.51 -8.14
CA LEU A 93 22.05 -9.92 -9.55
C LEU A 93 21.69 -11.40 -9.69
N ALA A 94 22.36 -12.29 -8.96
CA ALA A 94 22.13 -13.73 -9.07
C ALA A 94 20.72 -14.15 -8.62
N LYS A 95 20.16 -13.49 -7.59
CA LYS A 95 18.81 -13.74 -7.10
C LYS A 95 17.77 -13.31 -8.12
N LEU A 96 17.91 -12.08 -8.63
CA LEU A 96 16.98 -11.57 -9.66
C LEU A 96 17.05 -12.40 -10.95
N GLN A 97 18.24 -12.77 -11.39
CA GLN A 97 18.40 -13.65 -12.57
C GLN A 97 17.70 -15.00 -12.39
N ALA A 98 17.71 -15.57 -11.20
CA ALA A 98 17.02 -16.84 -10.92
C ALA A 98 15.50 -16.68 -11.02
N LEU A 99 14.94 -15.60 -10.45
CA LEU A 99 13.50 -15.29 -10.55
C LEU A 99 13.08 -15.01 -11.99
N VAL A 100 13.86 -14.18 -12.70
CA VAL A 100 13.56 -13.77 -14.08
C VAL A 100 13.66 -14.94 -15.07
N ARG A 101 14.61 -15.87 -14.88
CA ARG A 101 14.61 -17.12 -15.68
C ARG A 101 13.31 -17.88 -15.48
N TYR A 102 12.92 -18.09 -14.23
CA TYR A 102 11.65 -18.78 -13.93
C TYR A 102 10.45 -18.04 -14.56
N TRP A 103 10.43 -16.71 -14.49
CA TRP A 103 9.38 -15.88 -15.12
C TRP A 103 9.28 -16.08 -16.64
N GLY A 104 10.44 -16.19 -17.31
CA GLY A 104 10.50 -16.38 -18.76
C GLY A 104 10.20 -17.80 -19.24
N THR A 105 10.33 -18.82 -18.38
CA THR A 105 10.26 -20.24 -18.81
C THR A 105 9.09 -21.01 -18.19
N ASP A 106 8.93 -20.97 -16.88
CA ASP A 106 8.04 -21.88 -16.14
C ASP A 106 6.80 -21.20 -15.55
N TYR A 107 6.86 -19.87 -15.35
CA TYR A 107 5.76 -19.10 -14.80
C TYR A 107 4.59 -18.98 -15.78
N ASP A 108 3.37 -19.15 -15.26
CA ASP A 108 2.13 -19.09 -16.05
C ASP A 108 1.09 -18.20 -15.38
N TRP A 109 0.86 -17.02 -15.93
CA TRP A 109 -0.15 -16.06 -15.47
C TRP A 109 -1.57 -16.62 -15.43
N HIS A 110 -1.92 -17.53 -16.34
CA HIS A 110 -3.28 -18.08 -16.40
C HIS A 110 -3.70 -18.85 -15.16
N LYS A 111 -2.75 -19.31 -14.33
CA LYS A 111 -3.07 -19.98 -13.06
C LYS A 111 -3.72 -18.97 -12.10
N VAL A 112 -3.06 -17.83 -11.83
CA VAL A 112 -3.61 -16.81 -10.92
C VAL A 112 -4.81 -16.10 -11.54
N GLU A 113 -4.85 -15.88 -12.84
CA GLU A 113 -6.02 -15.35 -13.55
C GLU A 113 -7.25 -16.25 -13.34
N THR A 114 -7.08 -17.56 -13.45
CA THR A 114 -8.14 -18.55 -13.20
C THR A 114 -8.58 -18.55 -11.73
N GLU A 115 -7.63 -18.51 -10.79
CA GLU A 115 -7.90 -18.46 -9.35
C GLU A 115 -8.68 -17.19 -8.98
N LEU A 116 -8.25 -16.03 -9.45
CA LEU A 116 -8.94 -14.77 -9.19
C LEU A 116 -10.32 -14.73 -9.85
N ASN A 117 -10.46 -15.24 -11.08
CA ASN A 117 -11.74 -15.28 -11.79
C ASN A 117 -12.75 -16.26 -11.15
N ALA A 118 -12.30 -17.17 -10.29
CA ALA A 118 -13.18 -18.00 -9.48
C ALA A 118 -13.78 -17.24 -8.28
N LEU A 119 -13.23 -16.08 -7.92
CA LEU A 119 -13.75 -15.22 -6.85
C LEU A 119 -14.85 -14.28 -7.37
N PRO A 120 -15.84 -13.92 -6.55
CA PRO A 120 -16.82 -12.90 -6.90
C PRO A 120 -16.16 -11.52 -6.98
N MET A 121 -15.84 -11.08 -8.19
CA MET A 121 -15.25 -9.77 -8.47
C MET A 121 -16.25 -8.84 -9.14
N PHE A 122 -16.13 -7.58 -8.79
CA PHE A 122 -17.03 -6.53 -9.26
C PHE A 122 -16.26 -5.24 -9.56
N VAL A 123 -16.93 -4.35 -10.29
CA VAL A 123 -16.47 -2.97 -10.53
C VAL A 123 -17.64 -2.00 -10.35
N THR A 124 -17.33 -0.86 -9.76
CA THR A 124 -18.30 0.26 -9.63
C THR A 124 -17.56 1.58 -9.76
N ARG A 125 -18.23 2.59 -10.30
CA ARG A 125 -17.62 3.91 -10.51
C ARG A 125 -17.84 4.80 -9.28
N ILE A 126 -16.75 5.30 -8.71
CA ILE A 126 -16.76 6.23 -7.58
C ILE A 126 -15.87 7.43 -7.94
N ASP A 127 -16.37 8.62 -7.82
CA ASP A 127 -15.67 9.88 -8.11
C ASP A 127 -14.97 9.90 -9.49
N GLY A 128 -15.63 9.31 -10.49
CA GLY A 128 -15.12 9.27 -11.86
C GLY A 128 -14.12 8.15 -12.15
N ILE A 129 -13.75 7.33 -11.16
CA ILE A 129 -12.84 6.19 -11.31
C ILE A 129 -13.61 4.87 -11.15
N ASP A 130 -13.35 3.91 -12.01
CA ASP A 130 -13.83 2.56 -11.86
C ASP A 130 -13.01 1.86 -10.76
N ILE A 131 -13.66 1.48 -9.67
CA ILE A 131 -13.09 0.75 -8.54
C ILE A 131 -13.44 -0.72 -8.70
N GLN A 132 -12.42 -1.54 -8.91
CA GLN A 132 -12.54 -3.00 -8.89
C GLN A 132 -12.41 -3.50 -7.45
N PHE A 133 -13.17 -4.53 -7.09
CA PHE A 133 -13.09 -5.15 -5.77
C PHE A 133 -13.54 -6.60 -5.78
N ILE A 134 -12.99 -7.38 -4.85
CA ILE A 134 -13.48 -8.71 -4.48
C ILE A 134 -14.54 -8.52 -3.40
N HIS A 135 -15.68 -9.22 -3.49
CA HIS A 135 -16.70 -9.19 -2.47
C HIS A 135 -17.23 -10.60 -2.20
N VAL A 136 -16.81 -11.18 -1.09
CA VAL A 136 -17.21 -12.53 -0.67
C VAL A 136 -18.08 -12.44 0.58
N LYS A 137 -19.34 -12.84 0.46
CA LYS A 137 -20.24 -12.95 1.59
C LYS A 137 -20.03 -14.28 2.31
N SER A 138 -19.99 -14.23 3.63
CA SER A 138 -20.01 -15.44 4.47
C SER A 138 -21.38 -16.14 4.36
N ARG A 139 -21.34 -17.46 4.53
CA ARG A 139 -22.56 -18.26 4.73
C ARG A 139 -23.03 -18.24 6.18
N GLN A 140 -22.20 -17.75 7.10
CA GLN A 140 -22.55 -17.68 8.51
C GLN A 140 -23.49 -16.48 8.75
N PRO A 141 -24.53 -16.66 9.56
CA PRO A 141 -25.44 -15.56 9.89
C PRO A 141 -24.68 -14.46 10.69
N ASN A 142 -25.08 -13.22 10.49
CA ASN A 142 -24.50 -12.08 11.21
C ASN A 142 -22.98 -11.89 11.01
N ALA A 143 -22.43 -12.30 9.86
CA ALA A 143 -21.06 -12.01 9.52
C ALA A 143 -20.81 -10.50 9.53
N MET A 144 -19.69 -10.08 10.12
CA MET A 144 -19.32 -8.67 10.21
C MET A 144 -18.73 -8.20 8.88
N PRO A 145 -19.24 -7.13 8.26
CA PRO A 145 -18.64 -6.59 7.04
C PRO A 145 -17.25 -6.03 7.34
N LEU A 146 -16.25 -6.50 6.59
CA LEU A 146 -14.84 -6.15 6.73
C LEU A 146 -14.31 -5.63 5.39
N LEU A 147 -13.88 -4.39 5.41
CA LEU A 147 -13.12 -3.78 4.32
C LEU A 147 -11.63 -3.97 4.56
N ILE A 148 -10.90 -4.51 3.58
CA ILE A 148 -9.45 -4.73 3.67
C ILE A 148 -8.75 -3.95 2.56
N THR A 149 -7.77 -3.13 2.93
CA THR A 149 -7.03 -2.29 1.97
C THR A 149 -5.55 -2.68 1.95
N HIS A 150 -5.04 -2.99 0.76
CA HIS A 150 -3.62 -3.30 0.51
C HIS A 150 -2.73 -2.05 0.49
N GLY A 151 -1.45 -2.25 0.25
CA GLY A 151 -0.46 -1.19 0.09
C GLY A 151 0.40 -1.33 -1.17
N TRP A 152 1.58 -0.72 -1.13
CA TRP A 152 2.60 -0.82 -2.17
C TRP A 152 3.82 -1.59 -1.62
N PRO A 153 4.44 -2.48 -2.41
CA PRO A 153 4.16 -2.89 -3.79
C PRO A 153 3.15 -4.02 -3.92
N GLY A 154 2.30 -4.24 -2.92
CA GLY A 154 1.31 -5.30 -2.93
C GLY A 154 0.02 -4.94 -3.69
N SER A 155 -0.94 -5.85 -3.63
CA SER A 155 -2.23 -5.73 -4.28
C SER A 155 -3.30 -6.56 -3.54
N ILE A 156 -4.46 -6.74 -4.15
CA ILE A 156 -5.50 -7.65 -3.66
C ILE A 156 -5.00 -9.10 -3.50
N LEU A 157 -3.91 -9.47 -4.17
CA LEU A 157 -3.30 -10.81 -4.10
C LEU A 157 -2.80 -11.16 -2.70
N GLU A 158 -2.37 -10.16 -1.92
CA GLU A 158 -1.94 -10.38 -0.52
C GLU A 158 -3.01 -11.07 0.33
N PHE A 159 -4.30 -10.88 0.00
CA PHE A 159 -5.40 -11.32 0.85
C PHE A 159 -6.13 -12.57 0.36
N VAL A 160 -5.81 -13.10 -0.82
CA VAL A 160 -6.53 -14.25 -1.40
C VAL A 160 -6.57 -15.44 -0.43
N LYS A 161 -5.45 -15.75 0.21
CA LYS A 161 -5.35 -16.85 1.20
C LYS A 161 -6.19 -16.61 2.46
N THR A 162 -6.57 -15.39 2.77
CA THR A 162 -7.33 -15.03 3.98
C THR A 162 -8.85 -15.08 3.78
N ILE A 163 -9.30 -15.09 2.53
CA ILE A 163 -10.74 -15.03 2.20
C ILE A 163 -11.49 -16.21 2.81
N GLY A 164 -11.04 -17.43 2.56
CA GLY A 164 -11.65 -18.64 3.14
C GLY A 164 -11.69 -18.60 4.66
N PRO A 165 -10.55 -18.43 5.35
CA PRO A 165 -10.52 -18.32 6.81
C PRO A 165 -11.43 -17.23 7.37
N LEU A 166 -11.55 -16.06 6.73
CA LEU A 166 -12.39 -14.97 7.20
C LEU A 166 -13.89 -15.22 6.95
N THR A 167 -14.26 -15.80 5.81
CA THR A 167 -15.66 -15.95 5.42
C THR A 167 -16.30 -17.26 5.91
N ASP A 168 -15.51 -18.29 6.14
CA ASP A 168 -15.95 -19.59 6.65
C ASP A 168 -15.03 -20.11 7.77
N PRO A 169 -14.96 -19.40 8.90
CA PRO A 169 -14.01 -19.67 9.98
C PRO A 169 -14.12 -21.08 10.56
N THR A 170 -15.28 -21.72 10.50
CA THR A 170 -15.51 -23.08 11.06
C THR A 170 -14.69 -24.16 10.36
N ASN A 171 -14.37 -23.96 9.08
CA ASN A 171 -13.49 -24.86 8.32
C ASN A 171 -11.99 -24.59 8.57
N TYR A 172 -11.68 -23.52 9.33
CA TYR A 172 -10.30 -23.08 9.62
C TYR A 172 -10.06 -22.90 11.13
N GLY A 173 -10.69 -23.73 11.97
CA GLY A 173 -10.48 -23.72 13.42
C GLY A 173 -11.04 -22.53 14.18
N GLY A 174 -11.82 -21.67 13.53
CA GLY A 174 -12.52 -20.53 14.13
C GLY A 174 -13.98 -20.87 14.47
N ARG A 175 -14.74 -19.87 14.97
CA ARG A 175 -16.14 -20.00 15.35
C ARG A 175 -17.02 -19.28 14.34
N ALA A 176 -18.26 -19.77 14.16
CA ALA A 176 -19.22 -19.18 13.22
C ALA A 176 -19.45 -17.68 13.45
N GLU A 177 -19.52 -17.27 14.72
CA GLU A 177 -19.71 -15.87 15.11
C GLU A 177 -18.51 -14.96 14.81
N ASP A 178 -17.35 -15.52 14.47
CA ASP A 178 -16.16 -14.76 14.07
C ASP A 178 -16.10 -14.50 12.55
N ALA A 179 -17.12 -14.92 11.79
CA ALA A 179 -17.16 -14.76 10.34
C ALA A 179 -17.24 -13.30 9.88
N PHE A 180 -16.69 -13.04 8.71
CA PHE A 180 -16.74 -11.74 8.04
C PHE A 180 -17.35 -11.85 6.63
N ASP A 181 -18.09 -10.83 6.22
CA ASP A 181 -18.26 -10.51 4.80
C ASP A 181 -17.06 -9.67 4.37
N VAL A 182 -16.33 -10.11 3.37
CA VAL A 182 -15.04 -9.50 3.00
C VAL A 182 -15.17 -8.68 1.73
N VAL A 183 -14.70 -7.42 1.78
CA VAL A 183 -14.59 -6.49 0.65
C VAL A 183 -13.14 -6.07 0.51
N ILE A 184 -12.50 -6.40 -0.63
CA ILE A 184 -11.09 -6.11 -0.91
C ILE A 184 -11.01 -5.31 -2.21
N PRO A 185 -10.99 -3.97 -2.16
CA PRO A 185 -10.84 -3.15 -3.35
C PRO A 185 -9.37 -3.06 -3.79
N SER A 186 -9.14 -3.02 -5.11
CA SER A 186 -7.92 -2.47 -5.67
C SER A 186 -7.93 -0.95 -5.50
N MET A 187 -6.87 -0.37 -4.92
CA MET A 187 -6.79 1.09 -4.76
C MET A 187 -6.83 1.82 -6.11
N PRO A 188 -7.30 3.08 -6.17
CA PRO A 188 -7.19 3.92 -7.37
C PRO A 188 -5.75 3.95 -7.89
N GLY A 189 -5.57 3.60 -9.16
CA GLY A 189 -4.24 3.52 -9.78
C GLY A 189 -3.49 2.20 -9.58
N TYR A 190 -4.07 1.25 -8.85
CA TYR A 190 -3.48 -0.07 -8.60
C TYR A 190 -4.31 -1.18 -9.28
N GLY A 191 -3.62 -2.24 -9.69
CA GLY A 191 -4.23 -3.46 -10.19
C GLY A 191 -5.31 -3.18 -11.24
N PHE A 192 -6.54 -3.61 -10.96
CA PHE A 192 -7.66 -3.55 -11.90
C PHE A 192 -8.53 -2.29 -11.74
N SER A 193 -8.25 -1.42 -10.77
CA SER A 193 -8.94 -0.15 -10.64
C SER A 193 -8.45 0.89 -11.66
N GLY A 194 -9.33 1.82 -11.99
CA GLY A 194 -9.01 2.93 -12.87
C GLY A 194 -7.90 3.82 -12.31
N LYS A 195 -7.17 4.46 -13.22
CA LYS A 195 -6.06 5.36 -12.88
C LYS A 195 -6.55 6.79 -12.72
N PRO A 196 -6.18 7.49 -11.63
CA PRO A 196 -6.45 8.92 -11.49
C PRO A 196 -5.93 9.71 -12.68
N GLN A 197 -6.80 10.57 -13.23
CA GLN A 197 -6.45 11.49 -14.32
C GLN A 197 -6.25 12.93 -13.82
N THR A 198 -6.51 13.15 -12.54
CA THR A 198 -6.37 14.44 -11.86
C THR A 198 -5.74 14.22 -10.49
N THR A 199 -5.11 15.26 -9.96
CA THR A 199 -4.60 15.26 -8.58
C THR A 199 -5.72 15.18 -7.54
N GLY A 200 -5.36 14.91 -6.28
CA GLY A 200 -6.26 14.86 -5.14
C GLY A 200 -6.74 13.48 -4.73
N TRP A 201 -6.25 12.40 -5.34
CA TRP A 201 -6.53 11.02 -4.91
C TRP A 201 -5.55 10.60 -3.80
N ASN A 202 -5.59 11.35 -2.70
CA ASN A 202 -4.85 11.07 -1.47
C ASN A 202 -5.59 10.07 -0.56
N PRO A 203 -4.98 9.63 0.57
CA PRO A 203 -5.60 8.68 1.49
C PRO A 203 -6.97 9.13 2.04
N ASP A 204 -7.18 10.42 2.29
CA ASP A 204 -8.45 10.93 2.78
C ASP A 204 -9.58 10.74 1.76
N ARG A 205 -9.31 10.99 0.47
CA ARG A 205 -10.30 10.77 -0.60
C ARG A 205 -10.54 9.29 -0.85
N ILE A 206 -9.50 8.46 -0.77
CA ILE A 206 -9.64 7.00 -0.90
C ILE A 206 -10.49 6.46 0.26
N GLY A 207 -10.24 6.90 1.50
CA GLY A 207 -11.05 6.52 2.65
C GLY A 207 -12.52 6.90 2.50
N HIS A 208 -12.82 8.09 1.96
CA HIS A 208 -14.19 8.47 1.60
C HIS A 208 -14.79 7.56 0.53
N ALA A 209 -14.03 7.23 -0.50
CA ALA A 209 -14.48 6.32 -1.56
C ALA A 209 -14.81 4.90 -1.02
N TRP A 210 -14.08 4.45 -0.03
CA TRP A 210 -14.33 3.18 0.66
C TRP A 210 -15.64 3.19 1.45
N ASP A 211 -15.95 4.27 2.15
CA ASP A 211 -17.25 4.44 2.80
C ASP A 211 -18.41 4.43 1.78
N VAL A 212 -18.24 5.12 0.66
CA VAL A 212 -19.20 5.08 -0.46
C VAL A 212 -19.39 3.66 -0.99
N LEU A 213 -18.30 2.90 -1.14
CA LEU A 213 -18.34 1.51 -1.60
C LEU A 213 -19.15 0.64 -0.62
N MET A 214 -18.84 0.71 0.68
CA MET A 214 -19.51 -0.10 1.69
C MET A 214 -21.00 0.22 1.77
N LYS A 215 -21.37 1.50 1.73
CA LYS A 215 -22.79 1.93 1.68
C LYS A 215 -23.50 1.49 0.40
N ARG A 216 -22.80 1.51 -0.74
CA ARG A 216 -23.36 1.03 -2.02
C ARG A 216 -23.61 -0.47 -2.03
N LEU A 217 -22.80 -1.24 -1.29
CA LEU A 217 -23.02 -2.67 -1.04
C LEU A 217 -24.14 -2.94 -0.05
N GLY A 218 -24.74 -1.91 0.57
CA GLY A 218 -25.84 -2.01 1.51
C GLY A 218 -25.44 -2.19 2.98
N TYR A 219 -24.13 -2.10 3.28
CA TYR A 219 -23.66 -2.24 4.64
C TYR A 219 -23.91 -0.98 5.45
N LYS A 220 -24.70 -1.12 6.52
CA LYS A 220 -24.98 -0.05 7.49
C LYS A 220 -23.85 0.10 8.52
N ASN A 221 -23.25 -1.02 8.90
CA ASN A 221 -22.15 -1.10 9.85
C ASN A 221 -21.04 -1.96 9.26
N TYR A 222 -19.78 -1.58 9.48
CA TYR A 222 -18.61 -2.30 8.99
C TYR A 222 -17.37 -1.94 9.80
N VAL A 223 -16.32 -2.73 9.65
CA VAL A 223 -14.97 -2.44 10.15
C VAL A 223 -13.99 -2.35 9.00
N ALA A 224 -12.87 -1.66 9.21
CA ALA A 224 -11.84 -1.50 8.19
C ALA A 224 -10.48 -1.99 8.71
N GLN A 225 -9.71 -2.61 7.81
CA GLN A 225 -8.35 -3.06 8.07
C GLN A 225 -7.42 -2.53 6.98
N GLY A 226 -6.15 -2.23 7.35
CA GLY A 226 -5.11 -1.87 6.41
C GLY A 226 -3.70 -2.11 6.92
N GLY A 227 -2.81 -2.46 6.01
CA GLY A 227 -1.35 -2.45 6.15
C GLY A 227 -0.76 -1.42 5.19
N ASP A 228 0.46 -0.96 5.37
CA ASP A 228 1.12 0.02 4.49
C ASP A 228 0.22 1.24 4.18
N TRP A 229 -0.02 1.57 2.90
CA TRP A 229 -0.99 2.61 2.51
C TRP A 229 -2.39 2.33 3.04
N GLY A 230 -2.78 1.05 3.12
CA GLY A 230 -4.04 0.66 3.74
C GLY A 230 -4.15 1.11 5.20
N SER A 231 -3.05 1.13 5.97
CA SER A 231 -3.03 1.69 7.34
C SER A 231 -3.29 3.19 7.33
N VAL A 232 -2.67 3.94 6.42
CA VAL A 232 -2.86 5.40 6.29
C VAL A 232 -4.31 5.71 5.87
N ILE A 233 -4.88 4.90 4.99
CA ILE A 233 -6.28 5.02 4.55
C ILE A 233 -7.24 4.65 5.69
N ALA A 234 -6.96 3.60 6.46
CA ALA A 234 -7.77 3.23 7.63
C ALA A 234 -7.75 4.35 8.71
N ASP A 235 -6.58 4.95 8.97
CA ASP A 235 -6.46 6.14 9.84
C ASP A 235 -7.28 7.32 9.29
N ALA A 236 -7.25 7.57 7.98
CA ALA A 236 -8.06 8.60 7.33
C ALA A 236 -9.57 8.33 7.54
N MET A 237 -10.01 7.09 7.34
CA MET A 237 -11.39 6.68 7.62
C MET A 237 -11.74 6.84 9.10
N GLY A 238 -10.81 6.49 10.00
CA GLY A 238 -10.98 6.68 11.45
C GLY A 238 -11.18 8.14 11.86
N ARG A 239 -10.44 9.07 11.24
CA ARG A 239 -10.60 10.51 11.46
C ARG A 239 -11.91 11.06 10.87
N GLN A 240 -12.30 10.59 9.69
CA GLN A 240 -13.57 10.96 9.06
C GLN A 240 -14.76 10.42 9.83
N ALA A 241 -14.59 9.30 10.52
CA ALA A 241 -15.59 8.62 11.33
C ALA A 241 -16.96 8.54 10.63
N PRO A 242 -17.05 8.00 9.40
CA PRO A 242 -18.31 7.93 8.68
C PRO A 242 -19.32 7.09 9.47
N ALA A 243 -20.59 7.46 9.39
CA ALA A 243 -21.64 6.69 10.06
C ALA A 243 -21.60 5.22 9.59
N GLY A 244 -21.52 4.30 10.55
CA GLY A 244 -21.42 2.86 10.30
C GLY A 244 -20.00 2.28 10.39
N LEU A 245 -18.92 3.07 10.36
CA LEU A 245 -17.58 2.56 10.65
C LEU A 245 -17.43 2.34 12.17
N LEU A 246 -17.38 1.07 12.58
CA LEU A 246 -17.36 0.66 13.99
C LEU A 246 -15.97 0.69 14.62
N GLY A 247 -14.92 0.53 13.83
CA GLY A 247 -13.53 0.50 14.28
C GLY A 247 -12.59 0.19 13.13
N ILE A 248 -11.30 0.42 13.39
CA ILE A 248 -10.22 0.13 12.44
C ILE A 248 -9.19 -0.81 13.05
N HIS A 249 -8.51 -1.58 12.22
CA HIS A 249 -7.33 -2.35 12.56
C HIS A 249 -6.19 -1.99 11.61
N VAL A 250 -5.00 -1.78 12.15
CA VAL A 250 -3.79 -1.49 11.37
C VAL A 250 -2.62 -2.35 11.84
N ASN A 251 -1.77 -2.77 10.91
CA ASN A 251 -0.53 -3.50 11.24
C ASN A 251 0.75 -2.68 10.97
N MET A 252 0.62 -1.48 10.40
CA MET A 252 1.69 -0.50 10.27
C MET A 252 1.20 0.87 10.78
N PRO A 253 1.08 1.06 12.12
CA PRO A 253 0.45 2.25 12.68
C PRO A 253 1.36 3.48 12.63
N ALA A 254 0.77 4.67 12.44
CA ALA A 254 1.46 5.94 12.56
C ALA A 254 1.54 6.36 14.04
N THR A 255 2.60 5.94 14.73
CA THR A 255 2.69 6.11 16.21
C THR A 255 3.91 6.90 16.68
N VAL A 256 4.81 7.29 15.76
CA VAL A 256 6.05 7.99 16.13
C VAL A 256 5.72 9.33 16.79
N PRO A 257 6.16 9.58 18.04
CA PRO A 257 5.94 10.86 18.71
C PRO A 257 6.65 12.00 18.02
N THR A 258 6.09 13.21 18.09
CA THR A 258 6.63 14.41 17.42
C THR A 258 8.09 14.69 17.77
N GLU A 259 8.48 14.54 19.04
CA GLU A 259 9.85 14.75 19.50
C GLU A 259 10.83 13.74 18.90
N VAL A 260 10.40 12.49 18.75
CA VAL A 260 11.18 11.42 18.11
C VAL A 260 11.31 11.66 16.61
N ALA A 261 10.21 11.99 15.93
CA ALA A 261 10.22 12.33 14.51
C ALA A 261 11.10 13.54 14.21
N LYS A 262 11.08 14.58 15.04
CA LYS A 262 11.95 15.77 14.89
C LYS A 262 13.42 15.40 14.98
N ALA A 263 13.82 14.63 16.00
CA ALA A 263 15.21 14.18 16.16
C ALA A 263 15.66 13.36 14.95
N MET A 264 14.82 12.45 14.49
CA MET A 264 15.10 11.61 13.32
C MET A 264 15.26 12.44 12.02
N ASN A 265 14.37 13.38 11.76
CA ASN A 265 14.41 14.24 10.58
C ASN A 265 15.60 15.21 10.60
N ALA A 266 16.07 15.60 11.81
CA ALA A 266 17.27 16.42 11.96
C ALA A 266 18.57 15.62 11.85
N GLY A 267 18.51 14.29 11.87
CA GLY A 267 19.68 13.43 11.94
C GLY A 267 20.33 13.42 13.33
N ASP A 268 19.60 13.87 14.34
CA ASP A 268 20.06 13.89 15.73
C ASP A 268 20.10 12.47 16.32
N PRO A 269 20.87 12.25 17.39
CA PRO A 269 20.78 11.01 18.18
C PRO A 269 19.36 10.79 18.73
N ALA A 270 19.02 9.52 19.00
CA ALA A 270 17.76 9.20 19.64
C ALA A 270 17.57 10.00 20.95
N PRO A 271 16.38 10.53 21.21
CA PRO A 271 16.09 11.24 22.45
C PRO A 271 16.47 10.42 23.70
N ALA A 272 16.93 11.10 24.74
CA ALA A 272 17.22 10.44 26.02
C ALA A 272 15.92 9.92 26.66
N GLY A 273 16.04 8.83 27.42
CA GLY A 273 14.93 8.28 28.20
C GLY A 273 14.00 7.32 27.44
N LEU A 274 14.31 7.00 26.19
CA LEU A 274 13.58 5.94 25.46
C LEU A 274 13.78 4.58 26.17
N SER A 275 12.72 3.81 26.29
CA SER A 275 12.78 2.40 26.70
C SER A 275 13.54 1.56 25.66
N VAL A 276 13.87 0.33 25.98
CA VAL A 276 14.54 -0.60 25.06
C VAL A 276 13.72 -0.79 23.77
N GLN A 277 12.41 -0.95 23.88
CA GLN A 277 11.51 -1.12 22.72
C GLN A 277 11.43 0.16 21.87
N GLU A 278 11.28 1.32 22.52
CA GLU A 278 11.25 2.61 21.82
C GLU A 278 12.57 2.92 21.12
N ARG A 279 13.69 2.54 21.76
CA ARG A 279 15.01 2.68 21.14
C ARG A 279 15.16 1.75 19.92
N ALA A 280 14.70 0.50 20.01
CA ALA A 280 14.71 -0.43 18.88
C ALA A 280 13.84 0.09 17.72
N ALA A 281 12.65 0.63 18.01
CA ALA A 281 11.80 1.26 17.02
C ALA A 281 12.46 2.48 16.35
N TYR A 282 13.13 3.34 17.14
CA TYR A 282 13.90 4.46 16.62
C TYR A 282 15.02 3.99 15.67
N ASP A 283 15.83 3.01 16.09
CA ASP A 283 16.96 2.51 15.32
C ASP A 283 16.50 1.85 14.01
N SER A 284 15.37 1.14 14.04
CA SER A 284 14.73 0.54 12.85
C SER A 284 14.28 1.62 11.86
N LEU A 285 13.53 2.63 12.32
CA LEU A 285 13.07 3.76 11.51
C LEU A 285 14.24 4.59 10.97
N SER A 286 15.26 4.85 11.80
CA SER A 286 16.47 5.56 11.36
C SER A 286 17.18 4.80 10.25
N THR A 287 17.26 3.47 10.36
CA THR A 287 17.83 2.62 9.30
C THR A 287 16.98 2.69 8.03
N PHE A 288 15.66 2.59 8.17
CA PHE A 288 14.74 2.72 7.03
C PHE A 288 14.92 4.06 6.30
N PHE A 289 14.83 5.19 6.99
CA PHE A 289 14.92 6.50 6.35
C PHE A 289 16.31 6.80 5.77
N ASN A 290 17.39 6.37 6.42
CA ASN A 290 18.74 6.69 5.97
C ASN A 290 19.29 5.73 4.92
N LYS A 291 18.78 4.48 4.84
CA LYS A 291 19.34 3.45 3.95
C LYS A 291 18.33 2.85 2.98
N ASN A 292 17.06 2.73 3.36
CA ASN A 292 16.10 1.90 2.63
C ASN A 292 14.97 2.70 1.96
N ALA A 293 14.79 3.99 2.31
CA ALA A 293 13.68 4.81 1.84
C ALA A 293 13.89 5.43 0.44
N GLY A 294 14.98 5.14 -0.26
CA GLY A 294 15.30 5.75 -1.56
C GLY A 294 14.17 5.62 -2.59
N TYR A 295 13.50 4.47 -2.64
CA TYR A 295 12.33 4.25 -3.49
C TYR A 295 11.19 5.24 -3.16
N GLY A 296 10.87 5.42 -1.88
CA GLY A 296 9.80 6.30 -1.42
C GLY A 296 10.12 7.76 -1.71
N ILE A 297 11.37 8.20 -1.50
CA ILE A 297 11.82 9.55 -1.83
C ILE A 297 11.64 9.83 -3.33
N MET A 298 12.00 8.87 -4.19
CA MET A 298 11.79 8.99 -5.63
C MET A 298 10.29 9.10 -5.98
N MET A 299 9.45 8.27 -5.38
CA MET A 299 8.00 8.27 -5.62
C MET A 299 7.31 9.54 -5.09
N VAL A 300 7.70 10.04 -3.92
CA VAL A 300 7.19 11.30 -3.35
C VAL A 300 7.57 12.51 -4.21
N THR A 301 8.76 12.52 -4.79
CA THR A 301 9.31 13.72 -5.45
C THR A 301 9.21 13.69 -6.97
N ARG A 302 9.46 12.53 -7.61
CA ARG A 302 9.58 12.38 -9.07
C ARG A 302 9.01 11.04 -9.58
N PRO A 303 7.74 10.68 -9.27
CA PRO A 303 7.17 9.39 -9.67
C PRO A 303 7.18 9.17 -11.17
N GLN A 304 6.91 10.23 -11.96
CA GLN A 304 6.91 10.15 -13.42
C GLN A 304 8.29 9.79 -13.97
N THR A 305 9.37 10.32 -13.37
CA THR A 305 10.74 10.10 -13.86
C THR A 305 11.16 8.65 -13.74
N VAL A 306 10.97 8.02 -12.58
CA VAL A 306 11.28 6.58 -12.40
C VAL A 306 10.32 5.70 -13.22
N GLY A 307 9.09 6.16 -13.42
CA GLY A 307 8.06 5.45 -14.14
C GLY A 307 8.42 5.08 -15.57
N TYR A 308 9.19 5.90 -16.29
CA TYR A 308 9.62 5.55 -17.65
C TYR A 308 10.40 4.22 -17.67
N GLY A 309 11.33 4.03 -16.74
CA GLY A 309 12.09 2.78 -16.65
C GLY A 309 11.23 1.59 -16.19
N LEU A 310 10.35 1.82 -15.19
CA LEU A 310 9.49 0.77 -14.65
C LEU A 310 8.39 0.33 -15.65
N MET A 311 7.99 1.19 -16.57
CA MET A 311 7.00 0.89 -17.61
C MET A 311 7.60 0.28 -18.86
N ASP A 312 8.90 0.46 -19.09
CA ASP A 312 9.57 -0.06 -20.27
C ASP A 312 10.28 -1.39 -20.03
N SER A 313 10.74 -1.65 -18.80
CA SER A 313 11.47 -2.85 -18.42
C SER A 313 10.69 -3.67 -17.38
N PRO A 314 10.14 -4.85 -17.74
CA PRO A 314 9.51 -5.73 -16.76
C PRO A 314 10.51 -6.18 -15.68
N VAL A 315 11.77 -6.41 -16.05
CA VAL A 315 12.80 -6.80 -15.07
C VAL A 315 13.25 -5.62 -14.21
N GLY A 316 13.20 -4.38 -14.71
CA GLY A 316 13.38 -3.19 -13.90
C GLY A 316 12.27 -3.04 -12.84
N LEU A 317 11.01 -3.28 -13.24
CA LEU A 317 9.88 -3.33 -12.31
C LEU A 317 10.03 -4.48 -11.30
N ALA A 318 10.40 -5.67 -11.77
CA ALA A 318 10.65 -6.82 -10.90
C ALA A 318 11.75 -6.53 -9.85
N ALA A 319 12.85 -5.91 -10.24
CA ALA A 319 13.91 -5.51 -9.32
C ALA A 319 13.40 -4.51 -8.28
N TRP A 320 12.59 -3.53 -8.69
CA TRP A 320 12.01 -2.50 -7.84
C TRP A 320 11.10 -3.07 -6.76
N MET A 321 10.28 -4.07 -7.09
CA MET A 321 9.35 -4.73 -6.16
C MET A 321 10.05 -5.81 -5.34
N TYR A 322 10.89 -6.65 -5.95
CA TYR A 322 11.62 -7.73 -5.27
C TYR A 322 12.51 -7.21 -4.14
N ASP A 323 13.11 -6.04 -4.30
CA ASP A 323 13.88 -5.38 -3.24
C ASP A 323 13.04 -5.21 -1.96
N LYS A 324 11.73 -4.92 -2.11
CA LYS A 324 10.82 -4.74 -0.98
C LYS A 324 10.34 -6.07 -0.43
N PHE A 325 10.07 -7.07 -1.26
CA PHE A 325 9.82 -8.42 -0.79
C PHE A 325 10.99 -8.96 0.04
N ALA A 326 12.24 -8.73 -0.39
CA ALA A 326 13.43 -9.15 0.32
C ALA A 326 13.62 -8.42 1.66
N GLN A 327 13.30 -7.11 1.72
CA GLN A 327 13.52 -6.28 2.91
C GLN A 327 12.39 -6.38 3.94
N TRP A 328 11.14 -6.59 3.50
CA TRP A 328 9.96 -6.39 4.32
C TRP A 328 9.22 -7.68 4.67
N THR A 329 9.58 -8.82 4.07
CA THR A 329 9.12 -10.12 4.57
C THR A 329 9.93 -10.57 5.78
N TYR A 330 9.32 -11.40 6.63
CA TYR A 330 10.02 -12.02 7.76
C TYR A 330 10.91 -13.19 7.32
N SER A 331 11.77 -12.91 6.35
CA SER A 331 12.55 -13.91 5.62
C SER A 331 14.07 -13.80 5.83
N GLY A 332 14.52 -12.77 6.57
CA GLY A 332 15.95 -12.50 6.73
C GLY A 332 16.65 -12.11 5.42
N GLY A 333 15.93 -11.45 4.49
CA GLY A 333 16.45 -10.96 3.22
C GLY A 333 16.35 -11.95 2.06
N ASP A 334 15.78 -13.14 2.27
CA ASP A 334 15.50 -14.12 1.21
C ASP A 334 13.99 -14.35 1.10
N PRO A 335 13.28 -13.62 0.23
CA PRO A 335 11.82 -13.62 0.21
C PRO A 335 11.23 -15.00 -0.14
N GLU A 336 11.99 -15.89 -0.78
CA GLU A 336 11.55 -17.27 -1.09
C GLU A 336 11.34 -18.13 0.17
N ARG A 337 11.74 -17.65 1.36
CA ARG A 337 11.42 -18.29 2.64
C ARG A 337 10.00 -17.97 3.15
N SER A 338 9.42 -16.89 2.67
CA SER A 338 8.08 -16.43 3.06
C SER A 338 7.07 -16.52 1.92
N LEU A 339 7.50 -16.28 0.69
CA LEU A 339 6.67 -16.25 -0.51
C LEU A 339 7.24 -17.17 -1.57
N THR A 340 6.39 -17.82 -2.35
CA THR A 340 6.81 -18.59 -3.53
C THR A 340 7.21 -17.65 -4.68
N LYS A 341 7.92 -18.18 -5.67
CA LYS A 341 8.22 -17.43 -6.90
C LYS A 341 6.94 -17.05 -7.65
N ASP A 342 5.97 -17.97 -7.70
CA ASP A 342 4.69 -17.69 -8.36
C ASP A 342 4.00 -16.52 -7.68
N GLU A 343 3.86 -16.49 -6.36
CA GLU A 343 3.22 -15.40 -5.64
C GLU A 343 3.89 -14.04 -5.90
N MET A 344 5.23 -13.98 -5.83
CA MET A 344 5.95 -12.74 -6.15
C MET A 344 5.74 -12.32 -7.60
N LEU A 345 5.76 -13.28 -8.53
CA LEU A 345 5.58 -13.02 -9.96
C LEU A 345 4.13 -12.70 -10.33
N ASP A 346 3.15 -13.24 -9.62
CA ASP A 346 1.73 -12.91 -9.80
C ASP A 346 1.52 -11.41 -9.55
N ASP A 347 2.09 -10.88 -8.47
CA ASP A 347 1.97 -9.48 -8.13
C ASP A 347 2.78 -8.58 -9.08
N ILE A 348 4.03 -8.93 -9.37
CA ILE A 348 4.87 -8.22 -10.35
C ILE A 348 4.21 -8.20 -11.73
N THR A 349 3.67 -9.35 -12.17
CA THR A 349 3.00 -9.48 -13.47
C THR A 349 1.69 -8.68 -13.50
N LEU A 350 0.94 -8.65 -12.40
CA LEU A 350 -0.25 -7.80 -12.27
C LEU A 350 0.12 -6.32 -12.46
N TYR A 351 1.17 -5.84 -11.79
CA TYR A 351 1.64 -4.45 -11.96
C TYR A 351 2.08 -4.16 -13.40
N TRP A 352 2.74 -5.11 -14.05
CA TRP A 352 3.17 -4.97 -15.44
C TRP A 352 1.98 -4.91 -16.39
N LEU A 353 1.12 -5.91 -16.37
CA LEU A 353 -0.01 -6.03 -17.30
C LEU A 353 -1.04 -4.91 -17.11
N SER A 354 -1.32 -4.53 -15.87
CA SER A 354 -2.20 -3.40 -15.57
C SER A 354 -1.53 -2.04 -15.78
N LYS A 355 -0.21 -2.01 -16.05
CA LYS A 355 0.57 -0.78 -16.22
C LYS A 355 0.50 0.14 -14.99
N SER A 356 0.52 -0.43 -13.80
CA SER A 356 0.28 0.30 -12.53
C SER A 356 1.52 0.94 -11.91
N ALA A 357 2.70 0.77 -12.49
CA ALA A 357 3.96 1.25 -11.89
C ALA A 357 3.96 2.75 -11.58
N ILE A 358 3.47 3.59 -12.51
CA ILE A 358 3.41 5.05 -12.31
C ILE A 358 2.21 5.43 -11.46
N SER A 359 1.03 4.92 -11.77
CA SER A 359 -0.21 5.33 -11.10
C SER A 359 -0.20 4.95 -9.61
N SER A 360 0.43 3.83 -9.24
CA SER A 360 0.64 3.47 -7.83
C SER A 360 1.64 4.40 -7.13
N ALA A 361 2.71 4.79 -7.82
CA ALA A 361 3.70 5.72 -7.29
C ALA A 361 3.15 7.13 -7.08
N GLN A 362 2.13 7.55 -7.86
CA GLN A 362 1.48 8.85 -7.71
C GLN A 362 0.81 9.03 -6.33
N LEU A 363 0.36 7.96 -5.67
CA LEU A 363 -0.18 8.03 -4.31
C LEU A 363 0.86 8.59 -3.32
N TYR A 364 2.13 8.23 -3.46
CA TYR A 364 3.23 8.79 -2.66
C TYR A 364 3.36 10.30 -2.86
N TRP A 365 3.23 10.77 -4.09
CA TRP A 365 3.28 12.20 -4.40
C TRP A 365 2.06 12.96 -3.87
N GLU A 366 0.87 12.35 -3.93
CA GLU A 366 -0.37 12.90 -3.39
C GLU A 366 -0.36 13.00 -1.85
N ASN A 367 0.42 12.15 -1.18
CA ASN A 367 0.58 12.13 0.26
C ASN A 367 2.07 12.17 0.63
N ASN A 368 2.66 13.36 0.64
CA ASN A 368 4.07 13.56 0.96
C ASN A 368 4.37 13.68 2.47
N ASN A 369 3.44 13.27 3.33
CA ASN A 369 3.60 13.26 4.77
C ASN A 369 4.46 12.08 5.23
N ASN A 370 5.09 12.23 6.41
CA ASN A 370 5.74 11.12 7.10
C ASN A 370 4.68 10.19 7.70
N ASN A 371 4.47 9.04 7.10
CA ASN A 371 3.41 8.09 7.44
C ASN A 371 3.54 7.49 8.85
N PHE A 372 4.71 7.52 9.48
CA PHE A 372 4.93 7.00 10.82
C PHE A 372 4.75 8.04 11.93
N ASN A 373 4.64 9.33 11.58
CA ASN A 373 4.48 10.41 12.55
C ASN A 373 3.00 10.56 12.94
N ALA A 374 2.68 10.25 14.20
CA ALA A 374 1.33 10.32 14.75
C ALA A 374 0.69 11.70 14.63
N ALA A 375 1.46 12.78 14.85
CA ALA A 375 0.96 14.14 14.74
C ALA A 375 0.61 14.53 13.31
N ASP A 376 1.43 14.15 12.33
CA ASP A 376 1.19 14.44 10.92
C ASP A 376 -0.02 13.67 10.40
N GLN A 377 -0.23 12.44 10.86
CA GLN A 377 -1.39 11.61 10.54
C GLN A 377 -2.63 11.94 11.41
N LYS A 378 -2.51 12.83 12.40
CA LYS A 378 -3.61 13.26 13.29
C LYS A 378 -4.33 12.06 13.94
N THR A 379 -3.59 11.07 14.36
CA THR A 379 -4.13 9.81 14.93
C THR A 379 -4.90 10.05 16.22
N ALA A 380 -4.56 11.10 17.00
CA ALA A 380 -5.28 11.50 18.22
C ALA A 380 -6.73 11.99 17.95
N ASP A 381 -7.05 12.34 16.70
CA ASP A 381 -8.40 12.75 16.30
C ASP A 381 -9.35 11.57 16.07
N ILE A 382 -8.82 10.35 15.99
CA ILE A 382 -9.62 9.13 15.81
C ILE A 382 -10.38 8.83 17.11
N LYS A 383 -11.71 8.83 17.05
CA LYS A 383 -12.60 8.64 18.22
C LYS A 383 -13.29 7.27 18.24
N ILE A 384 -13.17 6.49 17.18
CA ILE A 384 -13.66 5.10 17.12
C ILE A 384 -12.58 4.14 17.64
N PRO A 385 -12.93 2.90 18.04
CA PRO A 385 -11.97 1.88 18.46
C PRO A 385 -10.87 1.64 17.42
N VAL A 386 -9.63 1.63 17.88
CA VAL A 386 -8.45 1.29 17.08
C VAL A 386 -7.83 0.01 17.60
N ALA A 387 -7.55 -0.92 16.69
CA ALA A 387 -6.83 -2.15 16.97
C ALA A 387 -5.49 -2.15 16.24
N VAL A 388 -4.45 -2.67 16.89
CA VAL A 388 -3.09 -2.75 16.31
C VAL A 388 -2.51 -4.14 16.54
N THR A 389 -2.00 -4.76 15.47
CA THR A 389 -1.15 -5.94 15.55
C THR A 389 0.24 -5.59 15.02
N VAL A 390 1.27 -5.89 15.80
CA VAL A 390 2.67 -5.63 15.47
C VAL A 390 3.34 -6.92 15.05
N PHE A 391 3.80 -6.97 13.79
CA PHE A 391 4.54 -8.10 13.25
C PHE A 391 6.05 -7.87 13.36
N PRO A 392 6.86 -8.89 13.73
CA PRO A 392 8.29 -8.70 14.01
C PRO A 392 9.12 -8.33 12.78
N GLY A 393 8.67 -8.65 11.57
CA GLY A 393 9.32 -8.30 10.30
C GLY A 393 8.80 -7.01 9.66
N GLU A 394 7.92 -6.24 10.34
CA GLU A 394 7.46 -4.95 9.83
C GLU A 394 8.61 -3.92 9.81
N ILE A 395 8.51 -2.87 9.01
CA ILE A 395 9.48 -1.77 8.85
C ILE A 395 9.94 -1.26 10.23
N TYR A 396 9.02 -1.17 11.18
CA TYR A 396 9.33 -0.98 12.58
C TYR A 396 8.29 -1.65 13.48
N GLN A 397 8.71 -2.12 14.64
CA GLN A 397 7.81 -2.63 15.66
C GLN A 397 7.33 -1.47 16.53
N ALA A 398 6.07 -1.06 16.32
CA ALA A 398 5.48 0.07 17.04
C ALA A 398 5.38 -0.23 18.54
N PRO A 399 6.08 0.50 19.44
CA PRO A 399 5.99 0.27 20.87
C PRO A 399 4.58 0.55 21.39
N ARG A 400 4.10 -0.27 22.35
CA ARG A 400 2.79 -0.05 22.97
C ARG A 400 2.65 1.35 23.59
N SER A 401 3.74 1.89 24.17
CA SER A 401 3.75 3.23 24.75
C SER A 401 3.48 4.32 23.72
N TRP A 402 4.09 4.25 22.53
CA TRP A 402 3.84 5.18 21.43
C TRP A 402 2.43 4.98 20.86
N THR A 403 2.03 3.72 20.68
CA THR A 403 0.71 3.38 20.15
C THR A 403 -0.42 3.90 21.03
N GLY A 404 -0.30 3.74 22.37
CA GLY A 404 -1.30 4.28 23.31
C GLY A 404 -1.35 5.81 23.38
N ARG A 405 -0.22 6.50 23.09
CA ARG A 405 -0.21 7.97 22.94
C ARG A 405 -0.87 8.43 21.64
N ALA A 406 -0.61 7.69 20.55
CA ALA A 406 -1.10 8.04 19.21
C ALA A 406 -2.61 7.81 19.08
N TYR A 407 -3.12 6.71 19.65
CA TYR A 407 -4.54 6.32 19.55
C TYR A 407 -5.19 6.31 20.93
N PRO A 408 -5.89 7.39 21.33
CA PRO A 408 -6.58 7.46 22.63
C PRO A 408 -7.66 6.38 22.79
N THR A 409 -8.17 5.84 21.69
CA THR A 409 -9.21 4.80 21.66
C THR A 409 -8.64 3.42 21.35
N LEU A 410 -7.36 3.18 21.63
CA LEU A 410 -6.71 1.88 21.43
C LEU A 410 -7.44 0.80 22.24
N SER A 411 -8.14 -0.10 21.53
CA SER A 411 -8.97 -1.17 22.12
C SER A 411 -8.32 -2.55 22.07
N TYR A 412 -7.34 -2.73 21.18
CA TYR A 412 -6.58 -3.97 21.01
C TYR A 412 -5.14 -3.64 20.65
N PHE A 413 -4.20 -4.35 21.25
CA PHE A 413 -2.78 -4.28 20.91
C PHE A 413 -2.14 -5.64 21.14
N HIS A 414 -1.54 -6.21 20.12
CA HIS A 414 -0.85 -7.48 20.24
C HIS A 414 0.45 -7.47 19.43
N GLU A 415 1.53 -7.95 20.04
CA GLU A 415 2.81 -8.21 19.40
C GLU A 415 2.89 -9.71 19.11
N VAL A 416 2.90 -10.06 17.83
CA VAL A 416 2.99 -11.46 17.40
C VAL A 416 4.44 -11.88 17.18
N ASN A 417 4.70 -13.18 17.01
CA ASN A 417 6.05 -13.74 17.01
C ASN A 417 6.58 -14.10 15.61
N LYS A 418 5.80 -13.89 14.56
CA LYS A 418 6.18 -14.20 13.16
C LYS A 418 5.40 -13.34 12.18
N GLY A 419 5.85 -13.32 10.91
CA GLY A 419 5.30 -12.48 9.86
C GLY A 419 5.95 -11.12 9.76
N GLY A 420 5.85 -10.50 8.61
CA GLY A 420 6.43 -9.20 8.28
C GLY A 420 5.39 -8.22 7.76
N HIS A 421 5.83 -7.36 6.88
CA HIS A 421 5.02 -6.30 6.28
C HIS A 421 3.82 -6.85 5.50
N PHE A 422 4.02 -7.93 4.75
CA PHE A 422 2.97 -8.59 3.97
C PHE A 422 2.26 -9.66 4.81
N ALA A 423 1.86 -9.31 6.03
CA ALA A 423 1.39 -10.22 7.06
C ALA A 423 0.28 -11.19 6.60
N ALA A 424 -0.68 -10.71 5.82
CA ALA A 424 -1.77 -11.51 5.26
C ALA A 424 -1.27 -12.57 4.26
N TRP A 425 -0.21 -12.25 3.55
CA TRP A 425 0.39 -13.10 2.54
C TRP A 425 1.34 -14.15 3.15
N GLU A 426 2.19 -13.68 4.09
CA GLU A 426 3.18 -14.51 4.78
C GLU A 426 2.55 -15.47 5.80
N GLU A 427 1.61 -14.96 6.59
CA GLU A 427 1.01 -15.65 7.75
C GLU A 427 -0.52 -15.53 7.75
N PRO A 428 -1.23 -16.03 6.72
CA PRO A 428 -2.67 -15.82 6.54
C PRO A 428 -3.51 -16.31 7.71
N GLN A 429 -3.12 -17.41 8.36
CA GLN A 429 -3.83 -17.95 9.52
C GLN A 429 -3.70 -17.01 10.72
N LEU A 430 -2.47 -16.61 11.06
CA LEU A 430 -2.20 -15.71 12.19
C LEU A 430 -2.88 -14.35 11.96
N TYR A 431 -2.73 -13.80 10.76
CA TYR A 431 -3.40 -12.54 10.39
C TYR A 431 -4.91 -12.62 10.59
N THR A 432 -5.53 -13.72 10.20
CA THR A 432 -6.99 -13.93 10.35
C THR A 432 -7.39 -14.03 11.82
N GLU A 433 -6.60 -14.74 12.64
CA GLU A 433 -6.81 -14.86 14.08
C GLU A 433 -6.74 -13.51 14.78
N GLU A 434 -5.78 -12.66 14.40
CA GLU A 434 -5.64 -11.30 14.91
C GLU A 434 -6.86 -10.42 14.56
N LEU A 435 -7.36 -10.48 13.33
CA LEU A 435 -8.56 -9.73 12.93
C LEU A 435 -9.80 -10.18 13.71
N ARG A 436 -9.96 -11.49 13.91
CA ARG A 436 -11.04 -12.03 14.74
C ARG A 436 -10.96 -11.53 16.18
N ALA A 437 -9.77 -11.56 16.78
CA ALA A 437 -9.53 -11.09 18.14
C ALA A 437 -9.78 -9.58 18.28
N ALA A 438 -9.25 -8.79 17.34
CA ALA A 438 -9.36 -7.34 17.32
C ALA A 438 -10.80 -6.84 17.22
N PHE A 439 -11.61 -7.47 16.36
CA PHE A 439 -12.98 -7.01 16.10
C PHE A 439 -14.07 -7.74 16.90
N ARG A 440 -13.73 -8.79 17.67
CA ARG A 440 -14.69 -9.52 18.49
C ARG A 440 -15.46 -8.62 19.48
N PRO A 441 -14.84 -7.65 20.18
CA PRO A 441 -15.56 -6.76 21.09
C PRO A 441 -16.63 -5.89 20.40
N LEU A 442 -16.53 -5.65 19.10
CA LEU A 442 -17.44 -4.80 18.34
C LEU A 442 -18.70 -5.54 17.87
N ARG A 443 -18.75 -6.88 17.98
CA ARG A 443 -19.88 -7.70 17.50
C ARG A 443 -21.10 -7.68 18.41
N GLY A 444 -20.97 -7.25 19.67
CA GLY A 444 -22.05 -7.25 20.66
C GLY A 444 -22.64 -5.88 21.00
N ILE A 445 -22.29 -4.82 20.27
CA ILE A 445 -22.77 -3.46 20.56
C ILE A 445 -24.25 -3.35 20.16
N PRO A 446 -25.18 -2.98 21.10
CA PRO A 446 -26.59 -2.73 20.75
C PRO A 446 -26.72 -1.67 19.65
N GLY A 447 -27.45 -1.96 18.58
CA GLY A 447 -27.56 -1.12 17.39
C GLY A 447 -26.66 -1.54 16.22
N THR A 448 -25.75 -2.48 16.42
CA THR A 448 -24.99 -3.16 15.35
C THR A 448 -25.74 -4.38 14.81
N ALA A 449 -27.10 -4.40 14.85
CA ALA A 449 -27.83 -5.45 14.16
C ALA A 449 -27.31 -5.47 12.71
N LEU A 450 -26.41 -6.43 12.46
CA LEU A 450 -25.76 -6.66 11.19
C LEU A 450 -26.88 -7.15 10.26
N ASN A 451 -27.35 -6.29 9.41
CA ASN A 451 -28.23 -6.50 8.27
C ASN A 451 -29.31 -7.60 8.41
N GLN A 452 -30.56 -7.21 8.71
CA GLN A 452 -31.74 -7.89 8.20
C GLN A 452 -32.11 -7.30 6.85
#